data_39ace94c4f293b0d4d16082a1356ceda
#
_entry.id   39ace94c4f293b0d4d16082a1356ceda
#
_cell.length_a   1.000
_cell.length_b   1.000
_cell.length_c   1.000
_cell.angle_alpha   90.00
_cell.angle_beta   90.00
_cell.angle_gamma   90.00
#
_symmetry.space_group_name_H-M   'P 1'
#
loop_
_entity.id
_entity.type
_entity.pdbx_description
1 polymer ?
#
loop_
_entity_poly.entity_id
_entity_poly.type
_entity_poly.pdbx_seq_one_letter_code
_entity_poly.pdbx_strand_id
1 'polypeptide(L)'
;MNSFLRELERQPQASPRPSLAQRSLAMAREYGRQQARQEQEGSEILERLPNSEPPDPFSLEMYLDALVKKLNRSAGFVRNDPRTRGLKNAAVRVRLNPDGSLQSFKILNAGDQQDQIAFVRSVVEQSVPFAPFPSDLRRSAKSLNMTICIQPAQSGGGGFGFSRLPEGRGC
;
A
#
# COMPACT_ATOMS: atom_id res chain seq x y z
N MET A 1 -0.42 -38.18 51.10
CA MET A 1 0.37 -38.23 49.87
C MET A 1 -0.48 -38.30 48.62
N ASN A 2 -1.41 -39.20 48.54
CA ASN A 2 -2.25 -39.32 47.35
C ASN A 2 -3.11 -38.09 47.07
N SER A 3 -3.59 -37.38 48.10
CA SER A 3 -4.37 -36.14 47.92
C SER A 3 -3.50 -34.98 47.43
N PHE A 4 -2.26 -34.95 47.84
CA PHE A 4 -1.28 -33.92 47.38
C PHE A 4 -0.93 -34.11 45.91
N LEU A 5 -0.70 -35.35 45.47
CA LEU A 5 -0.44 -35.64 44.09
C LEU A 5 -1.66 -35.37 43.19
N ARG A 6 -2.88 -35.68 43.68
CA ARG A 6 -4.11 -35.36 42.98
C ARG A 6 -4.32 -33.84 42.89
N GLU A 7 -3.96 -33.13 43.93
CA GLU A 7 -4.05 -31.68 43.93
C GLU A 7 -3.08 -31.05 42.95
N LEU A 8 -1.87 -31.55 42.81
CA LEU A 8 -0.93 -31.13 41.81
C LEU A 8 -1.38 -31.47 40.39
N GLU A 9 -2.00 -32.61 40.19
CA GLU A 9 -2.56 -33.01 38.90
C GLU A 9 -3.79 -32.14 38.53
N ARG A 10 -4.57 -31.73 39.51
CA ARG A 10 -5.73 -30.86 39.30
C ARG A 10 -5.37 -29.43 39.04
N GLN A 11 -4.33 -28.90 39.66
CA GLN A 11 -3.96 -27.49 39.53
C GLN A 11 -3.74 -27.05 38.08
N PRO A 12 -3.03 -27.75 37.22
CA PRO A 12 -2.89 -27.36 35.82
C PRO A 12 -4.20 -27.40 35.05
N GLN A 13 -5.12 -28.30 35.42
CA GLN A 13 -6.41 -28.45 34.75
C GLN A 13 -7.47 -27.47 35.26
N ALA A 14 -7.40 -27.11 36.54
CA ALA A 14 -8.35 -26.21 37.17
C ALA A 14 -7.95 -24.73 37.04
N SER A 15 -6.70 -24.46 36.72
CA SER A 15 -6.21 -23.09 36.60
C SER A 15 -6.66 -22.47 35.28
N PRO A 16 -7.38 -21.31 35.30
CA PRO A 16 -7.68 -20.58 34.08
C PRO A 16 -6.45 -19.88 33.48
N ARG A 17 -5.34 -19.89 34.18
CA ARG A 17 -4.11 -19.25 33.70
C ARG A 17 -3.37 -20.19 32.74
N PRO A 18 -3.08 -19.75 31.51
CA PRO A 18 -2.30 -20.56 30.60
C PRO A 18 -0.89 -20.78 31.14
N SER A 19 -0.34 -21.96 30.88
CA SER A 19 1.05 -22.28 31.21
C SER A 19 2.01 -21.37 30.46
N LEU A 20 3.26 -21.31 30.92
CA LEU A 20 4.30 -20.52 30.23
C LEU A 20 4.48 -20.96 28.76
N ALA A 21 4.38 -22.26 28.50
CA ALA A 21 4.45 -22.80 27.15
C ALA A 21 3.26 -22.33 26.29
N GLN A 22 2.07 -22.29 26.86
CA GLN A 22 0.87 -21.80 26.16
C GLN A 22 0.96 -20.31 25.88
N ARG A 23 1.53 -19.52 26.78
CA ARG A 23 1.77 -18.09 26.58
C ARG A 23 2.78 -17.86 25.45
N SER A 24 3.87 -18.63 25.43
CA SER A 24 4.88 -18.55 24.38
C SER A 24 4.30 -18.90 23.01
N LEU A 25 3.46 -19.94 22.94
CA LEU A 25 2.75 -20.31 21.73
C LEU A 25 1.78 -19.22 21.26
N ALA A 26 1.05 -18.60 22.18
CA ALA A 26 0.12 -17.52 21.85
C ALA A 26 0.87 -16.31 21.30
N MET A 27 2.00 -15.95 21.89
CA MET A 27 2.85 -14.86 21.41
C MET A 27 3.45 -15.17 20.04
N ALA A 28 3.90 -16.40 19.81
CA ALA A 28 4.43 -16.83 18.53
C ALA A 28 3.36 -16.81 17.43
N ARG A 29 2.14 -17.23 17.75
CA ARG A 29 1.01 -17.14 16.81
C ARG A 29 0.63 -15.71 16.48
N GLU A 30 0.63 -14.82 17.46
CA GLU A 30 0.34 -13.40 17.24
C GLU A 30 1.41 -12.75 16.37
N TYR A 31 2.68 -13.03 16.64
CA TYR A 31 3.79 -12.57 15.83
C TYR A 31 3.69 -13.08 14.38
N GLY A 32 3.36 -14.35 14.21
CA GLY A 32 3.16 -14.95 12.89
C GLY A 32 1.99 -14.31 12.14
N ARG A 33 0.89 -13.99 12.84
CA ARG A 33 -0.24 -13.27 12.22
C ARG A 33 0.13 -11.87 11.80
N GLN A 34 0.89 -11.14 12.61
CA GLN A 34 1.36 -9.80 12.26
C GLN A 34 2.28 -9.83 11.04
N GLN A 35 3.19 -10.80 10.97
CA GLN A 35 4.03 -10.98 9.78
C GLN A 35 3.21 -11.34 8.56
N ALA A 36 2.24 -12.24 8.69
CA ALA A 36 1.36 -12.61 7.58
C ALA A 36 0.55 -11.42 7.06
N ARG A 37 0.10 -10.53 7.95
CA ARG A 37 -0.57 -9.30 7.53
C ARG A 37 0.35 -8.37 6.77
N GLN A 38 1.59 -8.20 7.23
CA GLN A 38 2.58 -7.37 6.54
C GLN A 38 2.93 -7.95 5.17
N GLU A 39 3.05 -9.26 5.07
CA GLU A 39 3.27 -9.94 3.79
C GLU A 39 2.06 -9.80 2.86
N GLN A 40 0.84 -9.88 3.39
CA GLN A 40 -0.37 -9.64 2.61
C GLN A 40 -0.47 -8.20 2.13
N GLU A 41 -0.16 -7.23 2.97
CA GLU A 41 -0.11 -5.82 2.58
C GLU A 41 0.90 -5.61 1.46
N GLY A 42 2.08 -6.20 1.57
CA GLY A 42 3.08 -6.18 0.51
C GLY A 42 2.61 -6.89 -0.76
N SER A 43 1.87 -8.00 -0.64
CA SER A 43 1.36 -8.75 -1.79
C SER A 43 0.16 -8.08 -2.46
N GLU A 44 -0.58 -7.20 -1.76
CA GLU A 44 -1.65 -6.40 -2.36
C GLU A 44 -1.10 -5.27 -3.23
N ILE A 45 0.08 -4.72 -2.87
CA ILE A 45 0.78 -3.71 -3.67
C ILE A 45 1.51 -4.36 -4.84
N LEU A 46 2.18 -5.48 -4.60
CA LEU A 46 2.97 -6.18 -5.62
C LEU A 46 2.27 -7.46 -6.07
N GLU A 47 2.10 -7.62 -7.36
CA GLU A 47 1.75 -8.91 -7.95
C GLU A 47 3.03 -9.74 -8.06
N ARG A 48 3.22 -10.64 -7.10
CA ARG A 48 4.48 -11.36 -6.93
C ARG A 48 4.62 -12.51 -7.93
N LEU A 49 5.84 -12.73 -8.37
CA LEU A 49 6.19 -13.92 -9.14
C LEU A 49 6.13 -15.16 -8.25
N PRO A 50 5.69 -16.32 -8.78
CA PRO A 50 5.68 -17.56 -8.01
C PRO A 50 7.07 -17.92 -7.50
N ASN A 51 7.14 -18.38 -6.26
CA ASN A 51 8.39 -18.83 -5.62
C ASN A 51 9.48 -17.76 -5.52
N SER A 52 9.12 -16.49 -5.61
CA SER A 52 10.06 -15.39 -5.45
C SER A 52 10.25 -15.03 -3.98
N GLU A 53 11.43 -14.53 -3.65
CA GLU A 53 11.68 -13.95 -2.33
C GLU A 53 10.97 -12.61 -2.20
N PRO A 54 10.48 -12.25 -0.98
CA PRO A 54 9.93 -10.92 -0.76
C PRO A 54 10.98 -9.85 -1.02
N PRO A 55 10.62 -8.72 -1.66
CA PRO A 55 11.56 -7.63 -1.85
C PRO A 55 11.88 -6.95 -0.52
N ASP A 56 13.00 -6.23 -0.49
CA ASP A 56 13.33 -5.38 0.66
C ASP A 56 12.24 -4.30 0.82
N PRO A 57 11.57 -4.22 2.00
CA PRO A 57 10.56 -3.20 2.22
C PRO A 57 11.09 -1.77 2.03
N PHE A 58 12.34 -1.52 2.36
CA PHE A 58 12.96 -0.21 2.18
C PHE A 58 13.09 0.16 0.70
N SER A 59 13.47 -0.81 -0.15
CA SER A 59 13.56 -0.62 -1.59
C SER A 59 12.20 -0.28 -2.20
N LEU A 60 11.15 -0.98 -1.78
CA LEU A 60 9.78 -0.70 -2.21
C LEU A 60 9.33 0.70 -1.79
N GLU A 61 9.56 1.07 -0.54
CA GLU A 61 9.19 2.40 -0.03
C GLU A 61 9.90 3.51 -0.79
N MET A 62 11.19 3.37 -1.05
CA MET A 62 11.94 4.35 -1.82
C MET A 62 11.40 4.49 -3.25
N TYR A 63 11.06 3.37 -3.88
CA TYR A 63 10.50 3.38 -5.22
C TYR A 63 9.15 4.10 -5.26
N LEU A 64 8.25 3.79 -4.31
CA LEU A 64 6.94 4.41 -4.23
C LEU A 64 7.04 5.92 -3.95
N ASP A 65 7.95 6.32 -3.07
CA ASP A 65 8.17 7.74 -2.78
C ASP A 65 8.70 8.50 -4.00
N ALA A 66 9.63 7.93 -4.72
CA ALA A 66 10.18 8.53 -5.94
C ALA A 66 9.10 8.66 -7.03
N LEU A 67 8.22 7.68 -7.14
CA LEU A 67 7.10 7.68 -8.07
C LEU A 67 6.12 8.81 -7.74
N VAL A 68 5.73 8.95 -6.48
CA VAL A 68 4.83 10.03 -6.03
C VAL A 68 5.46 11.39 -6.24
N LYS A 69 6.76 11.54 -5.97
CA LYS A 69 7.47 12.79 -6.23
C LYS A 69 7.46 13.17 -7.71
N LYS A 70 7.63 12.20 -8.58
CA LYS A 70 7.56 12.44 -10.03
C LYS A 70 6.15 12.86 -10.46
N LEU A 71 5.12 12.21 -9.94
CA LEU A 71 3.73 12.60 -10.20
C LEU A 71 3.44 14.03 -9.72
N ASN A 72 3.89 14.38 -8.53
CA ASN A 72 3.68 15.73 -7.98
C ASN A 72 4.44 16.79 -8.78
N ARG A 73 5.60 16.45 -9.32
CA ARG A 73 6.33 17.35 -10.21
C ARG A 73 5.53 17.62 -11.48
N SER A 74 4.96 16.59 -12.08
CA SER A 74 4.10 16.73 -13.26
C SER A 74 2.84 17.54 -12.95
N ALA A 75 2.21 17.31 -11.80
CA ALA A 75 1.07 18.09 -11.36
C ALA A 75 1.43 19.56 -11.18
N GLY A 76 2.63 19.86 -10.71
CA GLY A 76 3.13 21.23 -10.57
C GLY A 76 3.21 22.01 -11.87
N PHE A 77 3.50 21.33 -12.97
CA PHE A 77 3.55 21.99 -14.31
C PHE A 77 2.18 22.45 -14.80
N VAL A 78 1.10 21.84 -14.33
CA VAL A 78 -0.26 22.13 -14.78
C VAL A 78 -1.11 22.82 -13.72
N ARG A 79 -0.51 23.29 -12.62
CA ARG A 79 -1.27 23.87 -11.51
C ARG A 79 -2.08 25.10 -11.88
N ASN A 80 -1.68 25.83 -12.93
CA ASN A 80 -2.38 27.02 -13.41
C ASN A 80 -3.45 26.69 -14.45
N ASP A 81 -3.61 25.43 -14.82
CA ASP A 81 -4.61 25.01 -15.78
C ASP A 81 -6.00 25.15 -15.16
N PRO A 82 -6.96 25.81 -15.88
CA PRO A 82 -8.33 25.97 -15.38
C PRO A 82 -9.02 24.65 -15.03
N ARG A 83 -8.63 23.54 -15.68
CA ARG A 83 -9.20 22.21 -15.43
C ARG A 83 -8.89 21.67 -14.04
N THR A 84 -7.91 22.25 -13.34
CA THR A 84 -7.56 21.84 -11.97
C THR A 84 -8.37 22.60 -10.90
N ARG A 85 -9.10 23.64 -11.30
CA ARG A 85 -9.90 24.43 -10.35
C ARG A 85 -11.13 23.67 -9.91
N GLY A 86 -11.41 23.73 -8.61
CA GLY A 86 -12.56 23.05 -8.02
C GLY A 86 -12.42 21.55 -7.93
N LEU A 87 -11.23 21.03 -8.15
CA LEU A 87 -10.98 19.59 -8.06
C LEU A 87 -11.17 19.13 -6.61
N LYS A 88 -11.93 18.05 -6.44
CA LYS A 88 -12.21 17.45 -5.15
C LYS A 88 -11.36 16.19 -4.97
N ASN A 89 -11.31 15.69 -3.74
CA ASN A 89 -10.59 14.46 -3.45
C ASN A 89 -11.11 13.30 -4.31
N ALA A 90 -10.18 12.52 -4.82
CA ALA A 90 -10.47 11.34 -5.62
C ALA A 90 -9.46 10.25 -5.32
N ALA A 91 -9.80 9.02 -5.65
CA ALA A 91 -8.91 7.88 -5.53
C ALA A 91 -8.81 7.16 -6.87
N VAL A 92 -7.59 6.83 -7.25
CA VAL A 92 -7.31 6.08 -8.46
C VAL A 92 -6.33 4.96 -8.16
N ARG A 93 -6.40 3.89 -8.94
CA ARG A 93 -5.44 2.80 -8.87
C ARG A 93 -4.59 2.77 -10.13
N VAL A 94 -3.30 2.78 -9.93
CA VAL A 94 -2.30 2.74 -10.99
C VAL A 94 -1.59 1.40 -10.92
N ARG A 95 -1.46 0.72 -12.07
CA ARG A 95 -0.70 -0.51 -12.19
C ARG A 95 0.48 -0.28 -13.13
N LEU A 96 1.66 -0.63 -12.68
CA LEU A 96 2.91 -0.44 -13.42
C LEU A 96 3.55 -1.78 -13.78
N ASN A 97 4.16 -1.82 -14.94
CA ASN A 97 5.03 -2.90 -15.37
C ASN A 97 6.44 -2.75 -14.76
N PRO A 98 7.24 -3.83 -14.73
CA PRO A 98 8.61 -3.75 -14.20
C PRO A 98 9.53 -2.75 -14.90
N ASP A 99 9.25 -2.40 -16.15
CA ASP A 99 10.02 -1.40 -16.90
C ASP A 99 9.61 0.04 -16.58
N GLY A 100 8.63 0.25 -15.70
CA GLY A 100 8.11 1.56 -15.33
C GLY A 100 7.00 2.07 -16.23
N SER A 101 6.56 1.31 -17.22
CA SER A 101 5.44 1.68 -18.07
C SER A 101 4.10 1.48 -17.35
N LEU A 102 3.11 2.29 -17.73
CA LEU A 102 1.76 2.20 -17.15
C LEU A 102 1.02 1.02 -17.78
N GLN A 103 0.60 0.07 -16.94
CA GLN A 103 -0.20 -1.06 -17.36
C GLN A 103 -1.69 -0.72 -17.36
N SER A 104 -2.18 -0.05 -16.32
CA SER A 104 -3.58 0.36 -16.21
C SER A 104 -3.76 1.55 -15.28
N PHE A 105 -4.83 2.29 -15.51
CA PHE A 105 -5.28 3.39 -14.66
C PHE A 105 -6.78 3.20 -14.41
N LYS A 106 -7.16 3.03 -13.15
CA LYS A 106 -8.55 2.78 -12.78
C LYS A 106 -9.02 3.83 -11.78
N ILE A 107 -10.15 4.45 -12.07
CA ILE A 107 -10.80 5.36 -11.14
C ILE A 107 -11.55 4.54 -10.10
N LEU A 108 -11.22 4.73 -8.82
CA LEU A 108 -11.89 4.05 -7.72
C LEU A 108 -13.04 4.89 -7.17
N ASN A 109 -12.81 6.18 -7.00
CA ASN A 109 -13.82 7.12 -6.52
C ASN A 109 -13.50 8.50 -7.07
N ALA A 110 -14.37 9.03 -7.89
CA ALA A 110 -14.23 10.36 -8.47
C ALA A 110 -15.50 11.21 -8.28
N GLY A 111 -16.57 10.63 -7.75
CA GLY A 111 -17.86 11.33 -7.64
C GLY A 111 -18.36 11.78 -9.01
N ASP A 112 -18.71 13.06 -9.12
CA ASP A 112 -19.24 13.68 -10.34
C ASP A 112 -18.15 14.39 -11.19
N GLN A 113 -16.87 14.17 -10.87
CA GLN A 113 -15.76 14.88 -11.51
C GLN A 113 -14.95 13.99 -12.48
N GLN A 114 -15.62 13.18 -13.26
CA GLN A 114 -14.94 12.27 -14.20
C GLN A 114 -14.13 13.01 -15.26
N ASP A 115 -14.58 14.14 -15.74
CA ASP A 115 -13.85 14.96 -16.73
C ASP A 115 -12.55 15.51 -16.14
N GLN A 116 -12.58 15.96 -14.89
CA GLN A 116 -11.40 16.45 -14.19
C GLN A 116 -10.40 15.30 -13.96
N ILE A 117 -10.91 14.11 -13.65
CA ILE A 117 -10.05 12.93 -13.46
C ILE A 117 -9.49 12.45 -14.80
N ALA A 118 -10.20 12.59 -15.89
CA ALA A 118 -9.65 12.32 -17.23
C ALA A 118 -8.44 13.22 -17.53
N PHE A 119 -8.48 14.49 -17.10
CA PHE A 119 -7.33 15.37 -17.19
C PHE A 119 -6.18 14.91 -16.29
N VAL A 120 -6.46 14.52 -15.06
CA VAL A 120 -5.46 13.96 -14.15
C VAL A 120 -4.81 12.70 -14.75
N ARG A 121 -5.61 11.85 -15.38
CA ARG A 121 -5.10 10.68 -16.09
C ARG A 121 -4.08 11.07 -17.16
N SER A 122 -4.35 12.12 -17.93
CA SER A 122 -3.42 12.60 -18.95
C SER A 122 -2.10 13.08 -18.34
N VAL A 123 -2.16 13.70 -17.16
CA VAL A 123 -0.96 14.12 -16.42
C VAL A 123 -0.14 12.89 -15.98
N VAL A 124 -0.80 11.85 -15.48
CA VAL A 124 -0.14 10.59 -15.11
C VAL A 124 0.51 9.95 -16.34
N GLU A 125 -0.19 9.91 -17.45
CA GLU A 125 0.32 9.35 -18.72
C GLU A 125 1.54 10.12 -19.22
N GLN A 126 1.57 11.44 -19.06
CA GLN A 126 2.73 12.26 -19.40
C GLN A 126 3.94 12.00 -18.49
N SER A 127 3.73 11.49 -17.30
CA SER A 127 4.80 11.14 -16.37
C SER A 127 5.45 9.79 -16.71
N VAL A 128 4.84 9.01 -17.58
CA VAL A 128 5.34 7.68 -18.00
C VAL A 128 6.43 7.85 -19.07
N PRO A 129 7.49 7.05 -19.09
CA PRO A 129 7.75 5.94 -18.17
C PRO A 129 8.31 6.41 -16.83
N PHE A 130 7.94 5.71 -15.76
CA PHE A 130 8.61 5.86 -14.48
C PHE A 130 9.92 5.10 -14.48
N ALA A 131 10.71 5.24 -13.40
CA ALA A 131 11.91 4.46 -13.25
C ALA A 131 11.58 2.96 -13.29
N PRO A 132 12.42 2.12 -13.91
CA PRO A 132 12.22 0.68 -13.84
C PRO A 132 12.38 0.19 -12.40
N PHE A 133 11.76 -0.95 -12.09
CA PHE A 133 11.86 -1.54 -10.75
C PHE A 133 13.33 -1.79 -10.41
N PRO A 134 13.75 -1.53 -9.16
CA PRO A 134 15.03 -2.01 -8.67
C PRO A 134 15.17 -3.52 -8.84
N SER A 135 16.40 -4.02 -8.86
CA SER A 135 16.66 -5.43 -9.17
C SER A 135 15.94 -6.41 -8.25
N ASP A 136 15.82 -6.09 -6.95
CA ASP A 136 15.11 -6.94 -6.00
C ASP A 136 13.59 -6.97 -6.27
N LEU A 137 12.98 -5.83 -6.60
CA LEU A 137 11.57 -5.76 -6.98
C LEU A 137 11.32 -6.47 -8.32
N ARG A 138 12.21 -6.31 -9.28
CA ARG A 138 12.07 -6.95 -10.59
C ARG A 138 12.10 -8.47 -10.49
N ARG A 139 12.90 -9.01 -9.57
CA ARG A 139 12.98 -10.45 -9.35
C ARG A 139 11.77 -11.01 -8.60
N SER A 140 11.07 -10.17 -7.84
CA SER A 140 9.99 -10.63 -6.96
C SER A 140 8.59 -10.30 -7.47
N ALA A 141 8.44 -9.34 -8.38
CA ALA A 141 7.14 -8.84 -8.79
C ALA A 141 7.04 -8.67 -10.30
N LYS A 142 5.87 -9.01 -10.86
CA LYS A 142 5.55 -8.79 -12.27
C LYS A 142 4.75 -7.53 -12.52
N SER A 143 4.18 -6.94 -11.48
CA SER A 143 3.50 -5.64 -11.56
C SER A 143 3.40 -5.03 -10.17
N LEU A 144 3.16 -3.72 -10.14
CA LEU A 144 2.95 -2.96 -8.92
C LEU A 144 1.61 -2.26 -9.00
N ASN A 145 0.77 -2.47 -8.00
CA ASN A 145 -0.51 -1.78 -7.83
C ASN A 145 -0.36 -0.72 -6.76
N MET A 146 -0.77 0.50 -7.06
CA MET A 146 -0.74 1.58 -6.08
C MET A 146 -2.04 2.35 -6.11
N THR A 147 -2.64 2.56 -4.94
CA THR A 147 -3.78 3.47 -4.78
C THR A 147 -3.24 4.85 -4.46
N ILE A 148 -3.67 5.82 -5.26
CA ILE A 148 -3.22 7.20 -5.13
C ILE A 148 -4.42 8.07 -4.83
N CYS A 149 -4.28 8.92 -3.81
CA CYS A 149 -5.23 9.99 -3.55
C CYS A 149 -4.86 11.21 -4.39
N ILE A 150 -5.86 11.79 -5.02
CA ILE A 150 -5.77 13.07 -5.70
C ILE A 150 -6.43 14.09 -4.79
N GLN A 151 -5.72 15.15 -4.45
CA GLN A 151 -6.20 16.18 -3.53
C GLN A 151 -5.99 17.55 -4.13
N PRO A 152 -6.92 18.49 -3.91
CA PRO A 152 -6.72 19.87 -4.35
C PRO A 152 -5.52 20.48 -3.62
N ALA A 153 -4.82 21.38 -4.28
CA ALA A 153 -3.71 22.08 -3.66
C ALA A 153 -4.23 23.02 -2.57
N GLN A 154 -3.51 23.08 -1.45
CA GLN A 154 -3.91 23.87 -0.28
C GLN A 154 -3.82 25.39 -0.49
N SER A 155 -3.14 25.81 -1.53
CA SER A 155 -2.87 27.24 -1.79
C SER A 155 -4.05 28.02 -2.39
N GLY A 156 -5.21 27.39 -2.62
CA GLY A 156 -6.42 28.06 -3.08
C GLY A 156 -6.41 28.60 -4.51
N GLY A 157 -5.29 28.53 -5.21
CA GLY A 157 -5.11 29.06 -6.56
C GLY A 157 -5.31 28.06 -7.70
N GLY A 158 -5.90 26.89 -7.43
CA GLY A 158 -5.98 25.78 -8.37
C GLY A 158 -4.80 24.85 -8.22
N GLY A 159 -4.80 23.77 -9.01
CA GLY A 159 -3.79 22.72 -8.90
C GLY A 159 -4.23 21.56 -8.04
N PHE A 160 -3.44 20.50 -8.05
CA PHE A 160 -3.70 19.28 -7.30
C PHE A 160 -2.39 18.60 -6.94
N GLY A 161 -2.46 17.65 -6.03
CA GLY A 161 -1.34 16.82 -5.63
C GLY A 161 -1.73 15.37 -5.53
N PHE A 162 -0.72 14.53 -5.56
CA PHE A 162 -0.86 13.10 -5.38
C PHE A 162 -0.28 12.69 -4.02
N SER A 163 -0.96 11.77 -3.35
CA SER A 163 -0.44 11.15 -2.14
C SER A 163 -0.74 9.65 -2.16
N ARG A 164 0.11 8.87 -1.50
CA ARG A 164 -0.13 7.45 -1.34
C ARG A 164 -1.23 7.24 -0.32
N LEU A 165 -2.14 6.31 -0.62
CA LEU A 165 -3.15 5.91 0.33
C LEU A 165 -2.74 4.58 0.98
N PRO A 166 -2.60 4.51 2.31
CA PRO A 166 -2.51 3.24 3.00
C PRO A 166 -3.80 2.45 2.79
N GLU A 167 -3.69 1.16 2.59
CA GLU A 167 -4.86 0.32 2.37
C GLU A 167 -5.88 0.43 3.49
N GLY A 168 -7.15 0.39 3.12
CA GLY A 168 -8.26 0.47 4.05
C GLY A 168 -8.66 1.87 4.49
N ARG A 169 -8.02 2.90 3.97
CA ARG A 169 -8.40 4.31 4.23
C ARG A 169 -8.93 4.97 2.95
N GLY A 170 -9.99 5.75 3.10
CA GLY A 170 -10.49 6.58 2.00
C GLY A 170 -9.70 7.88 1.85
N CYS A 171 -9.72 8.42 0.66
CA CYS A 171 -9.12 9.74 0.42
C CYS A 171 -9.98 10.85 1.04
#